data_2a69ac28cde56187969f52420602537b
#
_entry.id   2a69ac28cde56187969f52420602537b
#
_cell.length_a   1.000
_cell.length_b   1.000
_cell.length_c   1.000
_cell.angle_alpha   90.00
_cell.angle_beta   90.00
_cell.angle_gamma   90.00
#
_symmetry.space_group_name_H-M   'P 1'
#
loop_
_entity.id
_entity.type
_entity.pdbx_description
1 polymer ?
#
loop_
_entity_poly.entity_id
_entity_poly.type
_entity_poly.pdbx_seq_one_letter_code
_entity_poly.pdbx_strand_id
1 'polypeptide(L)'
;MANVLQGALNNGIEHFPAIMRIISAIALMRFWSTTLSELNYHVTRFILSAPDIRHLPSDTGIEVAFAGRSNAGKSSALNTLTNQKSLARTSKTPGRTQLINLFEVAEGKRLVDLPGYGYAEVPEEMKLKWQRALGEYLQKRQALKGLVVLMDIRHPLKDLDQQMIQWAVDSGIPVLLLLTKADKLASGARKAQLNMVKEASLAFMGDVQVEVFSSLKKIGVDKVRHKLNSWFSELEPAVNDQDSDA
;
A
#
# COMPACT_ATOMS: atom_id res chain seq x y z
N MET A 1 -0.75 -32.09 -17.39
CA MET A 1 -1.02 -30.92 -18.25
C MET A 1 0.10 -29.91 -18.26
N ALA A 2 0.80 -29.65 -17.14
CA ALA A 2 1.94 -28.75 -17.10
C ALA A 2 3.10 -29.10 -18.02
N ASN A 3 3.44 -30.40 -18.15
CA ASN A 3 4.53 -30.87 -19.02
C ASN A 3 4.25 -30.77 -20.54
N VAL A 4 2.99 -30.64 -20.94
CA VAL A 4 2.62 -30.46 -22.36
C VAL A 4 2.78 -28.99 -22.77
N LEU A 5 2.55 -28.06 -21.87
CA LEU A 5 2.72 -26.62 -22.09
C LEU A 5 4.20 -26.21 -22.08
N GLN A 6 5.02 -26.83 -21.24
CA GLN A 6 6.46 -26.59 -21.20
C GLN A 6 7.15 -27.08 -22.49
N GLY A 7 6.68 -28.21 -23.07
CA GLY A 7 7.15 -28.70 -24.36
C GLY A 7 6.79 -27.78 -25.54
N ALA A 8 5.66 -27.07 -25.46
CA ALA A 8 5.23 -26.12 -26.48
C ALA A 8 6.03 -24.82 -26.47
N LEU A 9 6.54 -24.39 -25.29
CA LEU A 9 7.38 -23.21 -25.14
C LEU A 9 8.81 -23.41 -25.67
N ASN A 10 9.33 -24.64 -25.57
CA ASN A 10 10.71 -24.96 -26.00
C ASN A 10 10.83 -25.30 -27.48
N ASN A 11 9.73 -25.58 -28.20
CA ASN A 11 9.71 -25.95 -29.62
C ASN A 11 9.01 -24.92 -30.53
N GLY A 12 9.43 -23.65 -30.44
CA GLY A 12 9.21 -22.69 -31.51
C GLY A 12 7.78 -22.17 -31.66
N ILE A 13 7.40 -21.20 -30.84
CA ILE A 13 6.21 -20.33 -31.01
C ILE A 13 6.26 -19.58 -32.37
N GLU A 14 7.36 -19.64 -33.09
CA GLU A 14 7.60 -18.92 -34.34
C GLU A 14 6.67 -19.34 -35.52
N HIS A 15 6.07 -20.52 -35.46
CA HIS A 15 5.24 -21.06 -36.54
C HIS A 15 3.73 -20.87 -36.36
N PHE A 16 3.26 -20.20 -35.28
CA PHE A 16 1.83 -19.95 -35.12
C PHE A 16 1.41 -18.60 -35.70
N PRO A 17 0.20 -18.48 -36.26
CA PRO A 17 -0.37 -17.22 -36.74
C PRO A 17 -0.34 -16.15 -35.64
N ALA A 18 -0.10 -14.89 -36.00
CA ALA A 18 0.01 -13.78 -35.06
C ALA A 18 -1.16 -13.68 -34.04
N ILE A 19 -2.37 -14.03 -34.48
CA ILE A 19 -3.58 -14.10 -33.64
C ILE A 19 -3.43 -15.15 -32.53
N MET A 20 -2.86 -16.31 -32.79
CA MET A 20 -2.66 -17.35 -31.78
C MET A 20 -1.57 -16.96 -30.75
N ARG A 21 -0.56 -16.21 -31.17
CA ARG A 21 0.44 -15.64 -30.25
C ARG A 21 -0.18 -14.64 -29.28
N ILE A 22 -1.09 -13.79 -29.77
CA ILE A 22 -1.81 -12.82 -28.94
C ILE A 22 -2.76 -13.52 -27.97
N ILE A 23 -3.50 -14.53 -28.44
CA ILE A 23 -4.41 -15.33 -27.60
C ILE A 23 -3.62 -16.10 -26.52
N SER A 24 -2.47 -16.67 -26.87
CA SER A 24 -1.59 -17.37 -25.93
C SER A 24 -0.98 -16.42 -24.90
N ALA A 25 -0.55 -15.24 -25.33
CA ALA A 25 -0.04 -14.20 -24.42
C ALA A 25 -1.13 -13.67 -23.48
N ILE A 26 -2.35 -13.45 -23.98
CA ILE A 26 -3.50 -13.04 -23.17
C ILE A 26 -3.93 -14.17 -22.22
N ALA A 27 -3.90 -15.43 -22.66
CA ALA A 27 -4.22 -16.57 -21.81
C ALA A 27 -3.15 -16.77 -20.72
N LEU A 28 -1.86 -16.61 -21.04
CA LEU A 28 -0.76 -16.60 -20.08
C LEU A 28 -0.85 -15.42 -19.11
N MET A 29 -1.12 -14.21 -19.57
CA MET A 29 -1.37 -13.05 -18.69
C MET A 29 -2.59 -13.26 -17.80
N ARG A 30 -3.67 -13.87 -18.30
CA ARG A 30 -4.84 -14.23 -17.48
C ARG A 30 -4.52 -15.34 -16.48
N PHE A 31 -3.72 -16.33 -16.85
CA PHE A 31 -3.29 -17.42 -15.95
C PHE A 31 -2.37 -16.87 -14.84
N TRP A 32 -1.43 -15.98 -15.17
CA TRP A 32 -0.60 -15.28 -14.18
C TRP A 32 -1.40 -14.31 -13.30
N SER A 33 -2.42 -13.65 -13.85
CA SER A 33 -3.34 -12.80 -13.10
C SER A 33 -4.21 -13.57 -12.10
N THR A 34 -4.42 -14.89 -12.31
CA THR A 34 -5.31 -15.70 -11.47
C THR A 34 -4.57 -16.37 -10.30
N THR A 35 -3.25 -16.29 -10.22
CA THR A 35 -2.44 -16.92 -9.16
C THR A 35 -1.80 -15.95 -8.16
N LEU A 36 -2.21 -14.67 -8.12
CA LEU A 36 -1.98 -13.84 -6.95
C LEU A 36 -2.75 -14.46 -5.78
N SER A 37 -2.09 -15.26 -4.96
CA SER A 37 -2.70 -15.83 -3.76
C SER A 37 -3.23 -14.69 -2.92
N GLU A 38 -4.56 -14.62 -2.81
CA GLU A 38 -5.20 -13.55 -2.08
C GLU A 38 -4.81 -13.66 -0.61
N LEU A 39 -4.04 -12.67 -0.11
CA LEU A 39 -3.58 -12.67 1.28
C LEU A 39 -4.77 -12.63 2.23
N ASN A 40 -4.74 -13.47 3.24
CA ASN A 40 -5.75 -13.46 4.29
C ASN A 40 -5.47 -12.36 5.31
N TYR A 41 -6.00 -11.17 5.07
CA TYR A 41 -5.84 -10.03 5.97
C TYR A 41 -6.50 -10.23 7.34
N HIS A 42 -7.39 -11.20 7.51
CA HIS A 42 -8.08 -11.46 8.79
C HIS A 42 -7.14 -12.02 9.86
N VAL A 43 -6.04 -12.67 9.48
CA VAL A 43 -5.05 -13.23 10.39
C VAL A 43 -3.96 -12.22 10.78
N THR A 44 -4.06 -10.98 10.31
CA THR A 44 -3.09 -9.93 10.61
C THR A 44 -2.93 -9.77 12.12
N ARG A 45 -1.68 -9.74 12.58
CA ARG A 45 -1.35 -9.61 14.01
C ARG A 45 -0.40 -8.44 14.25
N PHE A 46 -0.54 -7.81 15.40
CA PHE A 46 0.41 -6.79 15.87
C PHE A 46 1.76 -7.45 16.21
N ILE A 47 2.85 -6.82 15.76
CA ILE A 47 4.22 -7.28 16.07
C ILE A 47 4.81 -6.41 17.18
N LEU A 48 5.00 -5.10 16.89
CA LEU A 48 5.63 -4.15 17.81
C LEU A 48 5.28 -2.71 17.47
N SER A 49 5.62 -1.83 18.39
CA SER A 49 5.65 -0.38 18.20
C SER A 49 7.08 0.14 18.39
N ALA A 50 7.56 0.97 17.47
CA ALA A 50 8.91 1.52 17.49
C ALA A 50 8.90 3.06 17.43
N PRO A 51 9.77 3.75 18.17
CA PRO A 51 9.86 5.21 18.13
C PRO A 51 10.56 5.73 16.87
N ASP A 52 11.40 4.93 16.25
CA ASP A 52 12.14 5.24 15.01
C ASP A 52 12.60 3.94 14.30
N ILE A 53 13.25 4.09 13.14
CA ILE A 53 13.68 2.96 12.31
C ILE A 53 14.70 2.04 12.96
N ARG A 54 15.50 2.51 13.94
CA ARG A 54 16.53 1.74 14.62
C ARG A 54 15.96 0.68 15.56
N HIS A 55 14.70 0.86 15.96
CA HIS A 55 13.97 -0.05 16.83
C HIS A 55 13.04 -0.99 16.04
N LEU A 56 13.04 -0.89 14.71
CA LEU A 56 12.33 -1.82 13.84
C LEU A 56 13.11 -3.14 13.70
N PRO A 57 12.45 -4.25 13.37
CA PRO A 57 13.13 -5.50 13.07
C PRO A 57 14.03 -5.36 11.84
N SER A 58 14.82 -6.40 11.55
CA SER A 58 15.69 -6.45 10.37
C SER A 58 14.95 -6.01 9.12
N ASP A 59 15.66 -5.27 8.27
CA ASP A 59 15.14 -4.64 7.05
C ASP A 59 14.99 -5.66 5.91
N THR A 60 14.09 -6.62 6.12
CA THR A 60 13.82 -7.73 5.20
C THR A 60 12.34 -7.90 4.96
N GLY A 61 11.97 -8.61 3.91
CA GLY A 61 10.58 -8.81 3.52
C GLY A 61 9.97 -7.58 2.84
N ILE A 62 8.66 -7.43 2.93
CA ILE A 62 7.90 -6.37 2.28
C ILE A 62 7.06 -5.62 3.31
N GLU A 63 7.18 -4.32 3.30
CA GLU A 63 6.38 -3.41 4.11
C GLU A 63 5.54 -2.51 3.21
N VAL A 64 4.25 -2.36 3.54
CA VAL A 64 3.38 -1.34 2.97
C VAL A 64 2.95 -0.40 4.09
N ALA A 65 3.33 0.87 3.96
CA ALA A 65 3.10 1.86 5.00
C ALA A 65 1.80 2.64 4.77
N PHE A 66 1.18 3.03 5.87
CA PHE A 66 -0.02 3.86 5.93
C PHE A 66 0.31 5.17 6.63
N ALA A 67 0.17 6.27 5.91
CA ALA A 67 0.37 7.62 6.39
C ALA A 67 -0.92 8.44 6.26
N GLY A 68 -1.04 9.51 7.01
CA GLY A 68 -2.18 10.41 6.90
C GLY A 68 -2.24 11.38 8.06
N ARG A 69 -2.96 12.48 7.86
CA ARG A 69 -3.21 13.45 8.92
C ARG A 69 -3.98 12.82 10.07
N SER A 70 -3.85 13.43 11.24
CA SER A 70 -4.73 13.12 12.35
C SER A 70 -6.20 13.16 11.89
N ASN A 71 -6.98 12.17 12.28
CA ASN A 71 -8.38 11.99 11.89
C ASN A 71 -8.65 11.74 10.39
N ALA A 72 -7.65 11.47 9.56
CA ALA A 72 -7.83 11.05 8.17
C ALA A 72 -8.49 9.66 8.03
N GLY A 73 -8.65 8.92 9.12
CA GLY A 73 -9.29 7.60 9.12
C GLY A 73 -8.34 6.41 8.99
N LYS A 74 -7.04 6.60 9.26
CA LYS A 74 -5.99 5.60 9.09
C LYS A 74 -6.26 4.31 9.88
N SER A 75 -6.46 4.39 11.19
CA SER A 75 -6.77 3.21 12.02
C SER A 75 -8.09 2.53 11.62
N SER A 76 -9.09 3.32 11.22
CA SER A 76 -10.36 2.77 10.71
C SER A 76 -10.15 2.01 9.40
N ALA A 77 -9.30 2.52 8.51
CA ALA A 77 -8.97 1.85 7.25
C ALA A 77 -8.23 0.53 7.50
N LEU A 78 -7.18 0.53 8.34
CA LEU A 78 -6.45 -0.68 8.72
C LEU A 78 -7.38 -1.74 9.32
N ASN A 79 -8.23 -1.34 10.27
CA ASN A 79 -9.21 -2.24 10.89
C ASN A 79 -10.22 -2.80 9.86
N THR A 80 -10.64 -1.99 8.89
CA THR A 80 -11.56 -2.42 7.84
C THR A 80 -10.89 -3.37 6.85
N LEU A 81 -9.66 -3.07 6.42
CA LEU A 81 -8.87 -3.91 5.51
C LEU A 81 -8.57 -5.27 6.12
N THR A 82 -8.31 -5.33 7.41
CA THR A 82 -8.02 -6.57 8.13
C THR A 82 -9.29 -7.26 8.69
N ASN A 83 -10.45 -6.60 8.56
CA ASN A 83 -11.71 -7.03 9.15
C ASN A 83 -11.60 -7.29 10.68
N GLN A 84 -10.80 -6.50 11.37
CA GLN A 84 -10.59 -6.56 12.81
C GLN A 84 -11.01 -5.23 13.44
N LYS A 85 -11.78 -5.27 14.53
CA LYS A 85 -12.36 -4.07 15.15
C LYS A 85 -11.33 -3.18 15.90
N SER A 86 -10.20 -3.77 16.31
CA SER A 86 -9.26 -3.12 17.24
C SER A 86 -7.79 -3.44 16.99
N LEU A 87 -7.43 -3.87 15.77
CA LEU A 87 -6.03 -4.12 15.40
C LEU A 87 -5.21 -2.83 15.53
N ALA A 88 -5.61 -1.79 14.82
CA ALA A 88 -5.04 -0.45 14.95
C ALA A 88 -5.88 0.37 15.92
N ARG A 89 -5.25 0.90 16.96
CA ARG A 89 -5.93 1.73 17.96
C ARG A 89 -5.97 3.19 17.54
N THR A 90 -7.14 3.80 17.63
CA THR A 90 -7.27 5.25 17.48
C THR A 90 -6.77 5.93 18.75
N SER A 91 -5.62 6.58 18.72
CA SER A 91 -5.22 7.47 19.82
C SER A 91 -6.05 8.76 19.71
N LYS A 92 -6.83 9.07 20.72
CA LYS A 92 -7.60 10.33 20.82
C LYS A 92 -6.83 11.41 21.59
N THR A 93 -5.65 11.09 22.13
CA THR A 93 -4.91 12.01 23.00
C THR A 93 -3.79 12.68 22.20
N PRO A 94 -3.84 14.02 21.97
CA PRO A 94 -2.72 14.77 21.42
C PRO A 94 -1.48 14.63 22.32
N GLY A 95 -0.28 14.58 21.75
CA GLY A 95 0.98 14.64 22.50
C GLY A 95 1.52 13.32 23.05
N ARG A 96 0.84 12.17 22.86
CA ARG A 96 1.49 10.87 23.13
C ARG A 96 2.55 10.57 22.09
N THR A 97 3.63 9.93 22.50
CA THR A 97 4.70 9.45 21.62
C THR A 97 4.08 8.68 20.46
N GLN A 98 4.21 9.23 19.27
CA GLN A 98 3.65 8.63 18.07
C GLN A 98 4.65 7.57 17.58
N LEU A 99 4.25 6.32 17.64
CA LEU A 99 5.08 5.18 17.31
C LEU A 99 4.76 4.67 15.90
N ILE A 100 5.76 4.09 15.26
CA ILE A 100 5.60 3.26 14.07
C ILE A 100 5.08 1.90 14.55
N ASN A 101 3.90 1.49 14.10
CA ASN A 101 3.32 0.21 14.50
C ASN A 101 3.39 -0.78 13.34
N LEU A 102 3.92 -1.97 13.62
CA LEU A 102 4.05 -3.05 12.64
C LEU A 102 3.01 -4.13 12.88
N PHE A 103 2.38 -4.57 11.78
CA PHE A 103 1.42 -5.67 11.76
C PHE A 103 1.84 -6.67 10.68
N GLU A 104 1.91 -7.94 11.00
CA GLU A 104 2.23 -9.01 10.06
C GLU A 104 0.95 -9.59 9.46
N VAL A 105 0.86 -9.60 8.14
CA VAL A 105 -0.25 -10.21 7.38
C VAL A 105 0.07 -11.66 7.05
N ALA A 106 1.29 -11.91 6.64
CA ALA A 106 1.87 -13.21 6.35
C ALA A 106 3.37 -13.13 6.64
N GLU A 107 4.07 -14.26 6.63
CA GLU A 107 5.51 -14.30 6.87
C GLU A 107 6.25 -13.29 5.95
N GLY A 108 6.99 -12.38 6.55
CA GLY A 108 7.73 -11.33 5.86
C GLY A 108 6.89 -10.24 5.20
N LYS A 109 5.56 -10.28 5.26
CA LYS A 109 4.64 -9.29 4.66
C LYS A 109 3.95 -8.46 5.75
N ARG A 110 4.24 -7.15 5.82
CA ARG A 110 3.84 -6.30 6.94
C ARG A 110 3.08 -5.06 6.49
N LEU A 111 2.04 -4.71 7.23
CA LEU A 111 1.42 -3.38 7.20
C LEU A 111 2.09 -2.52 8.27
N VAL A 112 2.40 -1.27 7.94
CA VAL A 112 3.07 -0.34 8.84
C VAL A 112 2.18 0.88 9.05
N ASP A 113 1.76 1.11 10.29
CA ASP A 113 0.98 2.28 10.68
C ASP A 113 1.94 3.38 11.12
N LEU A 114 2.18 4.36 10.23
CA LEU A 114 3.02 5.50 10.53
C LEU A 114 2.29 6.49 11.44
N PRO A 115 3.02 7.25 12.25
CA PRO A 115 2.43 8.30 13.07
C PRO A 115 1.57 9.27 12.23
N GLY A 116 0.40 9.67 12.76
CA GLY A 116 -0.42 10.70 12.11
C GLY A 116 0.22 12.08 12.18
N TYR A 117 0.11 12.90 11.15
CA TYR A 117 0.68 14.25 11.09
C TYR A 117 -0.40 15.34 11.14
N GLY A 118 0.05 16.62 11.27
CA GLY A 118 -0.83 17.77 11.21
C GLY A 118 -1.65 18.02 12.49
N TYR A 119 -1.15 17.65 13.64
CA TYR A 119 -1.70 18.07 14.92
C TYR A 119 -1.38 19.55 15.17
N ALA A 120 -2.40 20.37 15.40
CA ALA A 120 -2.22 21.81 15.63
C ALA A 120 -1.51 22.11 16.96
N GLU A 121 -1.75 21.28 17.99
CA GLU A 121 -1.34 21.53 19.38
C GLU A 121 -0.02 20.84 19.78
N VAL A 122 0.79 20.39 18.83
CA VAL A 122 2.07 19.73 19.13
C VAL A 122 3.20 20.75 19.05
N PRO A 123 4.14 20.77 20.03
CA PRO A 123 5.32 21.63 19.99
C PRO A 123 6.12 21.45 18.69
N GLU A 124 6.70 22.55 18.18
CA GLU A 124 7.43 22.58 16.91
C GLU A 124 8.59 21.58 16.89
N GLU A 125 9.33 21.47 17.99
CA GLU A 125 10.43 20.51 18.13
C GLU A 125 9.97 19.05 17.92
N MET A 126 8.78 18.71 18.43
CA MET A 126 8.21 17.38 18.28
C MET A 126 7.76 17.14 16.82
N LYS A 127 7.24 18.16 16.13
CA LYS A 127 6.91 18.09 14.71
C LYS A 127 8.15 17.82 13.87
N LEU A 128 9.24 18.54 14.13
CA LEU A 128 10.51 18.38 13.42
C LEU A 128 11.13 16.99 13.65
N LYS A 129 11.13 16.51 14.89
CA LYS A 129 11.60 15.15 15.22
C LYS A 129 10.82 14.09 14.47
N TRP A 130 9.53 14.25 14.39
CA TRP A 130 8.62 13.34 13.71
C TRP A 130 8.80 13.39 12.19
N GLN A 131 8.92 14.57 11.58
CA GLN A 131 9.22 14.72 10.16
C GLN A 131 10.54 14.05 9.77
N ARG A 132 11.59 14.19 10.62
CA ARG A 132 12.88 13.50 10.42
C ARG A 132 12.71 11.99 10.45
N ALA A 133 11.99 11.45 11.44
CA ALA A 133 11.77 10.01 11.57
C ALA A 133 11.00 9.43 10.36
N LEU A 134 10.00 10.15 9.85
CA LEU A 134 9.27 9.75 8.64
C LEU A 134 10.13 9.83 7.38
N GLY A 135 10.86 10.95 7.20
CA GLY A 135 11.76 11.11 6.07
C GLY A 135 12.83 10.00 6.07
N GLU A 136 13.40 9.70 7.23
CA GLU A 136 14.38 8.63 7.38
C GLU A 136 13.77 7.25 7.05
N TYR A 137 12.54 6.98 7.48
CA TYR A 137 11.83 5.74 7.16
C TYR A 137 11.61 5.60 5.66
N LEU A 138 11.10 6.63 4.99
CA LEU A 138 10.85 6.60 3.54
C LEU A 138 12.14 6.43 2.72
N GLN A 139 13.24 7.06 3.15
CA GLN A 139 14.49 7.07 2.39
C GLN A 139 15.35 5.81 2.61
N LYS A 140 15.33 5.25 3.83
CA LYS A 140 16.30 4.21 4.22
C LYS A 140 15.70 2.81 4.32
N ARG A 141 14.37 2.68 4.54
CA ARG A 141 13.75 1.37 4.75
C ARG A 141 13.63 0.58 3.45
N GLN A 142 14.50 -0.42 3.26
CA GLN A 142 14.57 -1.26 2.05
C GLN A 142 13.32 -2.13 1.87
N ALA A 143 12.76 -2.63 2.99
CA ALA A 143 11.54 -3.43 2.98
C ALA A 143 10.30 -2.66 2.52
N LEU A 144 10.31 -1.31 2.55
CA LEU A 144 9.18 -0.47 2.13
C LEU A 144 9.00 -0.54 0.60
N LYS A 145 7.83 -1.04 0.15
CA LYS A 145 7.50 -1.21 -1.28
C LYS A 145 6.26 -0.44 -1.72
N GLY A 146 5.58 0.21 -0.81
CA GLY A 146 4.43 1.04 -1.14
C GLY A 146 3.97 1.91 0.02
N LEU A 147 3.42 3.07 -0.30
CA LEU A 147 2.86 4.00 0.67
C LEU A 147 1.40 4.30 0.36
N VAL A 148 0.53 4.10 1.34
CA VAL A 148 -0.88 4.52 1.28
C VAL A 148 -1.01 5.83 2.06
N VAL A 149 -1.37 6.92 1.38
CA VAL A 149 -1.62 8.23 1.99
C VAL A 149 -3.12 8.46 2.10
N LEU A 150 -3.61 8.52 3.33
CA LEU A 150 -5.04 8.69 3.62
C LEU A 150 -5.40 10.16 3.80
N MET A 151 -6.40 10.59 3.05
CA MET A 151 -6.92 11.96 3.08
C MET A 151 -8.44 11.93 3.19
N ASP A 152 -9.03 12.82 4.00
CA ASP A 152 -10.48 13.01 3.99
C ASP A 152 -10.91 13.53 2.63
N ILE A 153 -11.85 12.83 1.95
CA ILE A 153 -12.29 13.17 0.59
C ILE A 153 -12.82 14.60 0.45
N ARG A 154 -13.28 15.19 1.55
CA ARG A 154 -13.82 16.57 1.56
C ARG A 154 -12.72 17.64 1.52
N HIS A 155 -11.50 17.28 1.96
CA HIS A 155 -10.38 18.22 2.10
C HIS A 155 -9.04 17.52 1.78
N PRO A 156 -8.87 16.96 0.56
CA PRO A 156 -7.66 16.27 0.17
C PRO A 156 -6.51 17.23 -0.16
N LEU A 157 -5.32 16.69 -0.30
CA LEU A 157 -4.12 17.37 -0.78
C LEU A 157 -3.74 18.63 0.03
N LYS A 158 -3.87 18.56 1.36
CA LYS A 158 -3.31 19.60 2.24
C LYS A 158 -1.77 19.60 2.15
N ASP A 159 -1.12 20.69 2.51
CA ASP A 159 0.32 20.89 2.33
C ASP A 159 1.16 19.71 2.85
N LEU A 160 0.86 19.20 4.05
CA LEU A 160 1.57 18.05 4.61
C LEU A 160 1.26 16.74 3.87
N ASP A 161 0.07 16.60 3.26
CA ASP A 161 -0.24 15.45 2.41
C ASP A 161 0.62 15.50 1.15
N GLN A 162 0.68 16.67 0.50
CA GLN A 162 1.51 16.88 -0.69
C GLN A 162 3.00 16.65 -0.40
N GLN A 163 3.49 17.15 0.73
CA GLN A 163 4.87 16.93 1.16
C GLN A 163 5.17 15.43 1.35
N MET A 164 4.28 14.70 2.01
CA MET A 164 4.43 13.25 2.21
C MET A 164 4.45 12.49 0.89
N ILE A 165 3.56 12.84 -0.05
CA ILE A 165 3.50 12.23 -1.37
C ILE A 165 4.79 12.50 -2.14
N GLN A 166 5.27 13.75 -2.14
CA GLN A 166 6.49 14.13 -2.84
C GLN A 166 7.71 13.39 -2.28
N TRP A 167 7.85 13.29 -0.96
CA TRP A 167 8.95 12.54 -0.34
C TRP A 167 8.96 11.06 -0.73
N ALA A 168 7.79 10.44 -0.82
CA ALA A 168 7.68 9.05 -1.26
C ALA A 168 8.07 8.90 -2.74
N VAL A 169 7.57 9.77 -3.61
CA VAL A 169 7.89 9.78 -5.04
C VAL A 169 9.39 10.01 -5.26
N ASP A 170 9.99 10.99 -4.58
CA ASP A 170 11.42 11.29 -4.66
C ASP A 170 12.30 10.11 -4.17
N SER A 171 11.74 9.27 -3.28
CA SER A 171 12.37 8.04 -2.81
C SER A 171 12.07 6.82 -3.69
N GLY A 172 11.39 6.99 -4.83
CA GLY A 172 11.02 5.91 -5.74
C GLY A 172 9.93 4.97 -5.20
N ILE A 173 9.19 5.37 -4.15
CA ILE A 173 8.14 4.57 -3.54
C ILE A 173 6.81 4.80 -4.27
N PRO A 174 6.14 3.76 -4.80
CA PRO A 174 4.81 3.89 -5.37
C PRO A 174 3.78 4.29 -4.30
N VAL A 175 2.84 5.16 -4.67
CA VAL A 175 1.88 5.77 -3.74
C VAL A 175 0.44 5.46 -4.13
N LEU A 176 -0.36 5.08 -3.15
CA LEU A 176 -1.83 5.02 -3.27
C LEU A 176 -2.45 6.13 -2.42
N LEU A 177 -3.04 7.12 -3.06
CA LEU A 177 -3.85 8.15 -2.41
C LEU A 177 -5.23 7.58 -2.10
N LEU A 178 -5.58 7.50 -0.83
CA LEU A 178 -6.83 6.91 -0.40
C LEU A 178 -7.77 8.00 0.14
N LEU A 179 -8.79 8.34 -0.67
CA LEU A 179 -9.79 9.34 -0.31
C LEU A 179 -10.83 8.73 0.63
N THR A 180 -10.59 8.89 1.93
CA THR A 180 -11.40 8.29 3.00
C THR A 180 -12.72 9.03 3.22
N LYS A 181 -13.62 8.43 4.01
CA LYS A 181 -14.94 8.97 4.34
C LYS A 181 -15.78 9.27 3.09
N ALA A 182 -15.62 8.47 2.04
CA ALA A 182 -16.32 8.63 0.77
C ALA A 182 -17.85 8.57 0.89
N ASP A 183 -18.37 7.98 1.98
CA ASP A 183 -19.78 7.98 2.36
C ASP A 183 -20.35 9.37 2.71
N LYS A 184 -19.49 10.34 3.01
CA LYS A 184 -19.88 11.73 3.32
C LYS A 184 -20.24 12.55 2.09
N LEU A 185 -19.98 12.06 0.90
CA LEU A 185 -20.31 12.71 -0.36
C LEU A 185 -21.30 11.88 -1.20
N ALA A 186 -22.24 12.56 -1.86
CA ALA A 186 -23.08 11.95 -2.88
C ALA A 186 -22.24 11.42 -4.05
N SER A 187 -22.77 10.47 -4.82
CA SER A 187 -22.03 9.76 -5.87
C SER A 187 -21.38 10.70 -6.89
N GLY A 188 -22.11 11.72 -7.36
CA GLY A 188 -21.58 12.71 -8.31
C GLY A 188 -20.43 13.53 -7.73
N ALA A 189 -20.60 14.07 -6.51
CA ALA A 189 -19.55 14.83 -5.83
C ALA A 189 -18.32 13.98 -5.53
N ARG A 190 -18.51 12.72 -5.16
CA ARG A 190 -17.44 11.74 -4.95
C ARG A 190 -16.63 11.49 -6.22
N LYS A 191 -17.30 11.32 -7.36
CA LYS A 191 -16.65 11.13 -8.66
C LYS A 191 -15.88 12.39 -9.09
N ALA A 192 -16.48 13.56 -8.91
CA ALA A 192 -15.81 14.84 -9.21
C ALA A 192 -14.54 15.02 -8.36
N GLN A 193 -14.62 14.74 -7.06
CA GLN A 193 -13.47 14.83 -6.15
C GLN A 193 -12.37 13.83 -6.50
N LEU A 194 -12.72 12.59 -6.83
CA LEU A 194 -11.78 11.58 -7.32
C LEU A 194 -11.03 12.05 -8.57
N ASN A 195 -11.75 12.59 -9.55
CA ASN A 195 -11.15 13.07 -10.80
C ASN A 195 -10.23 14.27 -10.55
N MET A 196 -10.64 15.21 -9.71
CA MET A 196 -9.82 16.37 -9.32
C MET A 196 -8.50 15.93 -8.69
N VAL A 197 -8.54 14.98 -7.75
CA VAL A 197 -7.31 14.48 -7.11
C VAL A 197 -6.44 13.69 -8.07
N LYS A 198 -7.03 12.89 -8.98
CA LYS A 198 -6.29 12.19 -10.04
C LYS A 198 -5.54 13.16 -10.95
N GLU A 199 -6.21 14.23 -11.39
CA GLU A 199 -5.57 15.25 -12.21
C GLU A 199 -4.44 15.97 -11.46
N ALA A 200 -4.72 16.41 -10.23
CA ALA A 200 -3.70 17.06 -9.39
C ALA A 200 -2.50 16.14 -9.10
N SER A 201 -2.72 14.82 -8.99
CA SER A 201 -1.65 13.86 -8.69
C SER A 201 -0.62 13.70 -9.82
N LEU A 202 -0.94 14.08 -11.04
CA LEU A 202 0.00 14.06 -12.17
C LEU A 202 1.22 14.98 -11.94
N ALA A 203 1.05 16.03 -11.15
CA ALA A 203 2.12 16.97 -10.84
C ALA A 203 3.27 16.35 -10.01
N PHE A 204 3.04 15.23 -9.31
CA PHE A 204 4.07 14.56 -8.54
C PHE A 204 5.08 13.78 -9.39
N MET A 205 4.78 13.52 -10.66
CA MET A 205 5.70 12.86 -11.62
C MET A 205 6.18 11.47 -11.17
N GLY A 206 5.33 10.70 -10.46
CA GLY A 206 5.65 9.37 -9.95
C GLY A 206 4.52 8.36 -10.15
N ASP A 207 4.72 7.11 -9.67
CA ASP A 207 3.64 6.11 -9.63
C ASP A 207 2.66 6.45 -8.49
N VAL A 208 1.71 7.31 -8.81
CA VAL A 208 0.68 7.78 -7.86
C VAL A 208 -0.70 7.37 -8.38
N GLN A 209 -1.38 6.51 -7.62
CA GLN A 209 -2.75 6.06 -7.91
C GLN A 209 -3.72 6.64 -6.89
N VAL A 210 -4.99 6.79 -7.27
CA VAL A 210 -6.02 7.41 -6.41
C VAL A 210 -7.26 6.54 -6.37
N GLU A 211 -7.72 6.20 -5.16
CA GLU A 211 -8.94 5.43 -4.93
C GLU A 211 -9.82 6.06 -3.83
N VAL A 212 -11.11 5.84 -3.94
CA VAL A 212 -12.09 6.24 -2.91
C VAL A 212 -12.26 5.14 -1.87
N PHE A 213 -12.46 5.52 -0.61
CA PHE A 213 -12.59 4.57 0.48
C PHE A 213 -13.61 4.99 1.53
N SER A 214 -14.38 4.04 2.04
CA SER A 214 -15.21 4.22 3.24
C SER A 214 -15.14 2.99 4.13
N SER A 215 -14.63 3.16 5.34
CA SER A 215 -14.68 2.12 6.37
C SER A 215 -16.12 1.78 6.76
N LEU A 216 -16.99 2.79 6.84
CA LEU A 216 -18.39 2.63 7.25
C LEU A 216 -19.21 1.84 6.22
N LYS A 217 -19.07 2.17 4.94
CA LYS A 217 -19.82 1.56 3.83
C LYS A 217 -19.01 0.49 3.07
N LYS A 218 -17.79 0.20 3.50
CA LYS A 218 -16.85 -0.75 2.88
C LYS A 218 -16.59 -0.46 1.39
N ILE A 219 -16.66 0.82 0.99
CA ILE A 219 -16.36 1.23 -0.38
C ILE A 219 -14.85 1.14 -0.60
N GLY A 220 -14.43 0.53 -1.72
CA GLY A 220 -13.04 0.48 -2.17
C GLY A 220 -12.14 -0.53 -1.44
N VAL A 221 -12.68 -1.31 -0.49
CA VAL A 221 -11.88 -2.28 0.29
C VAL A 221 -11.15 -3.28 -0.60
N ASP A 222 -11.86 -3.90 -1.55
CA ASP A 222 -11.28 -4.92 -2.42
C ASP A 222 -10.23 -4.33 -3.38
N LYS A 223 -10.46 -3.11 -3.89
CA LYS A 223 -9.48 -2.40 -4.73
C LYS A 223 -8.19 -2.13 -3.97
N VAL A 224 -8.30 -1.68 -2.71
CA VAL A 224 -7.12 -1.45 -1.86
C VAL A 224 -6.40 -2.75 -1.58
N ARG A 225 -7.12 -3.82 -1.19
CA ARG A 225 -6.51 -5.14 -0.98
C ARG A 225 -5.81 -5.66 -2.24
N HIS A 226 -6.41 -5.50 -3.40
CA HIS A 226 -5.79 -5.88 -4.68
C HIS A 226 -4.48 -5.12 -4.91
N LYS A 227 -4.46 -3.79 -4.67
CA LYS A 227 -3.23 -2.99 -4.79
C LYS A 227 -2.17 -3.41 -3.76
N LEU A 228 -2.56 -3.68 -2.52
CA LEU A 228 -1.64 -4.19 -1.50
C LEU A 228 -1.05 -5.55 -1.91
N ASN A 229 -1.88 -6.46 -2.43
CA ASN A 229 -1.43 -7.77 -2.92
C ASN A 229 -0.42 -7.63 -4.06
N SER A 230 -0.61 -6.67 -4.97
CA SER A 230 0.37 -6.42 -6.04
C SER A 230 1.73 -6.02 -5.46
N TRP A 231 1.77 -5.15 -4.47
CA TRP A 231 3.02 -4.76 -3.82
C TRP A 231 3.65 -5.89 -2.99
N PHE A 232 2.83 -6.74 -2.36
CA PHE A 232 3.31 -7.90 -1.61
C PHE A 232 3.82 -9.04 -2.49
N SER A 233 3.52 -9.06 -3.79
CA SER A 233 3.99 -10.09 -4.72
C SER A 233 5.26 -9.71 -5.49
N GLU A 234 5.73 -8.48 -5.43
CA GLU A 234 6.89 -7.99 -6.19
C GLU A 234 8.25 -8.63 -5.80
N LEU A 235 8.29 -9.43 -4.73
CA LEU A 235 9.52 -10.07 -4.23
C LEU A 235 9.42 -11.59 -4.05
N GLU A 236 8.48 -12.27 -4.68
CA GLU A 236 8.66 -13.72 -4.79
C GLU A 236 9.79 -13.96 -5.80
N PRO A 237 11.00 -14.40 -5.38
CA PRO A 237 12.02 -14.83 -6.33
C PRO A 237 11.39 -15.93 -7.17
N ALA A 238 11.60 -15.86 -8.49
CA ALA A 238 11.31 -17.01 -9.35
C ALA A 238 11.94 -18.22 -8.69
N VAL A 239 11.14 -19.19 -8.27
CA VAL A 239 11.63 -20.46 -7.74
C VAL A 239 12.41 -21.08 -8.89
N ASN A 240 13.73 -20.98 -8.85
CA ASN A 240 14.62 -21.75 -9.70
C ASN A 240 14.51 -23.20 -9.21
N ASP A 241 13.62 -23.96 -9.82
CA ASP A 241 13.66 -25.43 -9.79
C ASP A 241 14.92 -25.92 -10.53
N GLN A 242 16.07 -25.68 -9.92
CA GLN A 242 17.34 -26.31 -10.27
C GLN A 242 17.98 -26.85 -9.00
N ASP A 243 17.39 -27.88 -8.42
CA ASP A 243 18.07 -28.83 -7.53
C ASP A 243 17.21 -30.13 -7.43
N SER A 244 17.11 -30.81 -8.56
CA SER A 244 16.69 -32.22 -8.58
C SER A 244 17.49 -32.96 -9.62
N ASP A 245 18.82 -33.07 -9.35
CA ASP A 245 19.66 -34.15 -9.89
C ASP A 245 20.95 -34.22 -9.06
N ALA A 246 20.88 -35.03 -8.02
CA ALA A 246 22.04 -35.66 -7.39
C ALA A 246 21.61 -36.96 -6.72
#